data_2eefefce01c3c61de6cea402359c29c6
#
_entry.id   2eefefce01c3c61de6cea402359c29c6
#
_cell.length_a   1.000
_cell.length_b   1.000
_cell.length_c   1.000
_cell.angle_alpha   90.00
_cell.angle_beta   90.00
_cell.angle_gamma   90.00
#
_symmetry.space_group_name_H-M   'P 1'
#
loop_
_entity.id
_entity.type
_entity.pdbx_description
1 polymer ?
#
loop_
_entity_poly.entity_id
_entity_poly.type
_entity_poly.pdbx_seq_one_letter_code
_entity_poly.pdbx_strand_id
1 'polypeptide(L)'
;MVQTKLAKGHLFDIQGFSVHDGPGCRTLIFFKGCSLACAWCSNPEGISFFPEPLYRNSKCTFDGLCMKSCPHGAISISRNEQNNTLTFDRGTCAKCTTYDCAKACCSGALNIAGFEISIEDLYATINRDRQYWGPGGGITLTGGEPFTQPEFAYNLLKRCFEAYIHTAIETCGNVPWKNYEKALPYIDWIFFDLKTFNESSFHNLTISQSHHSTHSPISLILENARRIAKEFQGRLIFRLPVIPGFNDDKGNISEMARFILSTGRNEVNLLPLHHLGREKYNLLGNKYQASDYNIPAKDELQEIADQFASFGITCYTGSETPF
;
A
#
# COMPACT_ATOMS: atom_id res chain seq x y z
N MET A 1 27.07 14.12 -21.59
CA MET A 1 26.46 13.49 -20.38
C MET A 1 25.19 14.25 -20.10
N VAL A 2 24.04 13.69 -20.48
CA VAL A 2 22.72 14.25 -20.14
C VAL A 2 22.56 14.03 -18.64
N GLN A 3 22.51 15.12 -17.88
CA GLN A 3 22.08 15.09 -16.48
C GLN A 3 20.65 14.54 -16.46
N THR A 4 20.49 13.25 -16.24
CA THR A 4 19.23 12.64 -15.84
C THR A 4 18.87 13.33 -14.53
N LYS A 5 17.86 14.21 -14.59
CA LYS A 5 17.26 14.82 -13.41
C LYS A 5 16.95 13.67 -12.48
N LEU A 6 17.65 13.56 -11.34
CA LEU A 6 17.53 12.46 -10.40
C LEU A 6 16.03 12.26 -10.10
N ALA A 7 15.49 11.11 -10.49
CA ALA A 7 14.09 10.81 -10.27
C ALA A 7 13.82 10.86 -8.76
N LYS A 8 12.83 11.65 -8.36
CA LYS A 8 12.38 11.75 -6.99
C LYS A 8 11.06 11.02 -6.83
N GLY A 9 10.86 10.37 -5.71
CA GLY A 9 9.63 9.68 -5.36
C GLY A 9 9.03 10.22 -4.09
N HIS A 10 7.72 10.03 -3.96
CA HIS A 10 6.98 10.35 -2.76
C HIS A 10 6.73 9.06 -1.98
N LEU A 11 7.28 8.99 -0.78
CA LEU A 11 7.10 7.90 0.17
C LEU A 11 6.40 8.41 1.41
N PHE A 12 5.76 7.52 2.17
CA PHE A 12 5.28 7.90 3.49
C PHE A 12 6.03 7.18 4.62
N ASP A 13 6.73 6.07 4.32
CA ASP A 13 7.54 5.37 5.32
C ASP A 13 8.62 4.50 4.66
N ILE A 14 9.66 4.15 5.45
CA ILE A 14 10.68 3.15 5.14
C ILE A 14 10.89 2.34 6.41
N GLN A 15 10.58 1.04 6.37
CA GLN A 15 10.64 0.16 7.54
C GLN A 15 11.62 -0.99 7.30
N GLY A 16 12.64 -1.09 8.12
CA GLY A 16 13.52 -2.25 8.17
C GLY A 16 12.90 -3.43 8.94
N PHE A 17 13.56 -4.58 8.85
CA PHE A 17 13.28 -5.78 9.64
C PHE A 17 11.91 -6.44 9.42
N SER A 18 11.25 -6.26 8.29
CA SER A 18 10.08 -7.07 7.95
C SER A 18 10.48 -8.50 7.59
N VAL A 19 9.65 -9.46 8.03
CA VAL A 19 9.82 -10.90 7.78
C VAL A 19 8.57 -11.55 7.17
N HIS A 20 7.62 -10.73 6.69
CA HIS A 20 6.32 -11.21 6.20
C HIS A 20 6.01 -10.79 4.74
N ASP A 21 6.86 -9.97 4.15
CA ASP A 21 6.58 -9.34 2.86
C ASP A 21 7.58 -9.76 1.77
N GLY A 22 8.00 -11.03 1.84
CA GLY A 22 8.95 -11.68 0.94
C GLY A 22 10.01 -12.50 1.66
N PRO A 23 10.98 -13.10 0.94
CA PRO A 23 11.98 -13.98 1.52
C PRO A 23 12.95 -13.22 2.42
N GLY A 24 13.34 -13.84 3.51
CA GLY A 24 14.31 -13.32 4.48
C GLY A 24 13.84 -12.05 5.20
N CYS A 25 14.77 -11.40 5.89
CA CYS A 25 14.49 -10.08 6.48
C CYS A 25 14.58 -9.00 5.39
N ARG A 26 13.69 -7.99 5.43
CA ARG A 26 13.52 -7.04 4.32
C ARG A 26 13.36 -5.60 4.81
N THR A 27 13.71 -4.67 3.93
CA THR A 27 13.34 -3.26 4.07
C THR A 27 12.13 -2.98 3.20
N LEU A 28 11.03 -2.55 3.82
CA LEU A 28 9.80 -2.13 3.15
C LEU A 28 9.88 -0.66 2.77
N ILE A 29 9.49 -0.35 1.55
CA ILE A 29 9.47 1.01 1.00
C ILE A 29 8.03 1.36 0.67
N PHE A 30 7.45 2.22 1.49
CA PHE A 30 6.03 2.56 1.43
C PHE A 30 5.80 3.78 0.53
N PHE A 31 5.34 3.51 -0.68
CA PHE A 31 5.01 4.53 -1.68
C PHE A 31 3.74 5.30 -1.30
N LYS A 32 3.72 6.60 -1.60
CA LYS A 32 2.55 7.45 -1.46
C LYS A 32 1.81 7.55 -2.79
N GLY A 33 0.48 7.50 -2.73
CA GLY A 33 -0.42 7.42 -3.86
C GLY A 33 -0.92 6.01 -4.12
N CYS A 34 -2.25 5.85 -4.18
CA CYS A 34 -2.90 4.62 -4.57
C CYS A 34 -4.04 4.92 -5.52
N SER A 35 -4.21 4.08 -6.54
CA SER A 35 -5.35 4.17 -7.46
C SER A 35 -6.66 3.62 -6.87
N LEU A 36 -6.58 2.95 -5.72
CA LEU A 36 -7.72 2.44 -4.96
C LEU A 36 -7.81 3.14 -3.60
N ALA A 37 -9.00 3.11 -2.99
CA ALA A 37 -9.26 3.57 -1.63
C ALA A 37 -10.09 2.52 -0.89
N CYS A 38 -9.48 1.35 -0.64
CA CYS A 38 -10.15 0.23 0.00
C CYS A 38 -10.62 0.59 1.41
N ALA A 39 -11.85 0.25 1.76
CA ALA A 39 -12.46 0.54 3.05
C ALA A 39 -11.68 -0.01 4.26
N TRP A 40 -10.97 -1.12 4.03
CA TRP A 40 -10.14 -1.82 5.03
C TRP A 40 -8.65 -1.51 4.95
N CYS A 41 -8.23 -0.49 4.19
CA CYS A 41 -6.82 -0.21 3.96
C CYS A 41 -6.05 -0.06 5.29
N SER A 42 -4.96 -0.79 5.44
CA SER A 42 -4.09 -0.71 6.63
C SER A 42 -3.15 0.50 6.60
N ASN A 43 -2.97 1.09 5.41
CA ASN A 43 -2.07 2.20 5.17
C ASN A 43 -2.80 3.38 4.50
N PRO A 44 -3.81 3.99 5.16
CA PRO A 44 -4.58 5.08 4.59
C PRO A 44 -3.74 6.31 4.26
N GLU A 45 -2.61 6.50 4.95
CA GLU A 45 -1.62 7.55 4.67
C GLU A 45 -0.92 7.36 3.31
N GLY A 46 -1.00 6.15 2.73
CA GLY A 46 -0.52 5.85 1.39
C GLY A 46 -1.51 6.14 0.27
N ILE A 47 -2.79 6.44 0.58
CA ILE A 47 -3.83 6.60 -0.45
C ILE A 47 -3.66 7.91 -1.23
N SER A 48 -3.48 9.02 -0.53
CA SER A 48 -3.28 10.33 -1.16
C SER A 48 -1.94 10.40 -1.92
N PHE A 49 -1.96 11.08 -3.06
CA PHE A 49 -0.75 11.37 -3.85
C PHE A 49 0.12 12.49 -3.26
N PHE A 50 -0.43 13.24 -2.32
CA PHE A 50 0.21 14.39 -1.70
C PHE A 50 0.47 14.15 -0.22
N PRO A 51 1.52 14.74 0.37
CA PRO A 51 1.71 14.71 1.79
C PRO A 51 0.53 15.30 2.55
N GLU A 52 0.18 14.70 3.69
CA GLU A 52 -1.01 15.07 4.46
C GLU A 52 -0.69 15.24 5.95
N PRO A 53 -1.37 16.18 6.63
CA PRO A 53 -1.28 16.30 8.08
C PRO A 53 -1.79 15.04 8.79
N LEU A 54 -0.98 14.51 9.71
CA LEU A 54 -1.34 13.52 10.72
C LEU A 54 -1.47 14.23 12.06
N TYR A 55 -2.67 14.30 12.60
CA TYR A 55 -2.93 15.03 13.83
C TYR A 55 -3.40 14.12 14.97
N ARG A 56 -2.65 14.14 16.08
CA ARG A 56 -2.97 13.42 17.31
C ARG A 56 -3.48 14.38 18.38
N ASN A 57 -4.79 14.48 18.54
CA ASN A 57 -5.43 15.41 19.47
C ASN A 57 -4.93 15.25 20.93
N SER A 58 -4.72 14.00 21.38
CA SER A 58 -4.26 13.70 22.74
C SER A 58 -2.87 14.24 23.10
N LYS A 59 -2.06 14.63 22.11
CA LYS A 59 -0.74 15.24 22.29
C LYS A 59 -0.76 16.77 22.12
N CYS A 60 -1.88 17.35 21.69
CA CYS A 60 -1.94 18.77 21.36
C CYS A 60 -2.02 19.63 22.62
N THR A 61 -1.15 20.62 22.73
CA THR A 61 -1.14 21.62 23.78
C THR A 61 -1.98 22.86 23.48
N PHE A 62 -2.52 22.94 22.25
CA PHE A 62 -3.31 24.08 21.76
C PHE A 62 -2.61 25.44 21.87
N ASP A 63 -1.28 25.48 21.77
CA ASP A 63 -0.46 26.69 21.79
C ASP A 63 -0.63 27.59 20.55
N GLY A 64 -1.23 27.07 19.48
CA GLY A 64 -1.52 27.78 18.25
C GLY A 64 -0.29 28.05 17.35
N LEU A 65 0.87 27.51 17.66
CA LEU A 65 2.08 27.73 16.86
C LEU A 65 1.92 27.19 15.44
N CYS A 66 1.30 26.03 15.28
CA CYS A 66 1.04 25.45 13.96
C CYS A 66 0.14 26.34 13.08
N MET A 67 -0.85 27.01 13.66
CA MET A 67 -1.73 27.95 12.95
C MET A 67 -0.96 29.20 12.50
N LYS A 68 -0.14 29.77 13.39
CA LYS A 68 0.69 30.95 13.08
C LYS A 68 1.74 30.66 12.02
N SER A 69 2.28 29.44 12.01
CA SER A 69 3.31 29.01 11.06
C SER A 69 2.75 28.48 9.75
N CYS A 70 1.43 28.32 9.63
CA CYS A 70 0.81 27.84 8.39
C CYS A 70 0.78 28.96 7.32
N PRO A 71 1.57 28.86 6.22
CA PRO A 71 1.65 29.95 5.23
C PRO A 71 0.33 30.15 4.48
N HIS A 72 -0.57 29.17 4.53
CA HIS A 72 -1.83 29.18 3.78
C HIS A 72 -3.07 29.38 4.67
N GLY A 73 -2.92 29.51 5.99
CA GLY A 73 -4.03 29.65 6.91
C GLY A 73 -4.99 28.43 6.95
N ALA A 74 -4.47 27.26 6.59
CA ALA A 74 -5.29 26.04 6.41
C ALA A 74 -5.64 25.32 7.72
N ILE A 75 -5.28 25.88 8.89
CA ILE A 75 -5.49 25.25 10.19
C ILE A 75 -6.37 26.15 11.04
N SER A 76 -7.43 25.60 11.61
CA SER A 76 -8.31 26.30 12.56
C SER A 76 -8.57 25.46 13.81
N ILE A 77 -8.96 26.12 14.91
CA ILE A 77 -9.38 25.46 16.12
C ILE A 77 -10.90 25.43 16.19
N SER A 78 -11.46 24.23 16.26
CA SER A 78 -12.84 24.04 16.68
C SER A 78 -12.88 23.93 18.21
N ARG A 79 -13.64 24.84 18.83
CA ARG A 79 -13.84 24.87 20.28
C ARG A 79 -15.26 24.44 20.61
N ASN A 80 -15.42 23.28 21.19
CA ASN A 80 -16.67 22.80 21.75
C ASN A 80 -16.55 22.78 23.28
N GLU A 81 -17.67 22.85 24.01
CA GLU A 81 -17.70 22.86 25.48
C GLU A 81 -16.94 21.70 26.14
N GLN A 82 -16.77 20.59 25.43
CA GLN A 82 -16.18 19.36 25.96
C GLN A 82 -14.77 19.07 25.43
N ASN A 83 -14.39 19.55 24.21
CA ASN A 83 -13.09 19.25 23.61
C ASN A 83 -12.68 20.30 22.57
N ASN A 84 -11.42 20.72 22.65
CA ASN A 84 -10.80 21.45 21.56
C ASN A 84 -10.22 20.45 20.53
N THR A 85 -10.29 20.77 19.24
CA THR A 85 -9.62 20.01 18.19
C THR A 85 -9.15 20.95 17.08
N LEU A 86 -8.10 20.55 16.36
CA LEU A 86 -7.68 21.24 15.15
C LEU A 86 -8.41 20.65 13.95
N THR A 87 -8.79 21.52 13.04
CA THR A 87 -9.32 21.16 11.73
C THR A 87 -8.38 21.66 10.64
N PHE A 88 -8.31 20.90 9.54
CA PHE A 88 -7.39 21.14 8.44
C PHE A 88 -8.16 21.26 7.13
N ASP A 89 -7.94 22.33 6.40
CA ASP A 89 -8.34 22.40 4.98
C ASP A 89 -7.34 21.56 4.17
N ARG A 90 -7.70 20.30 3.95
CA ARG A 90 -6.83 19.33 3.27
C ARG A 90 -6.61 19.66 1.80
N GLY A 91 -7.58 20.33 1.15
CA GLY A 91 -7.43 20.80 -0.22
C GLY A 91 -6.32 21.84 -0.36
N THR A 92 -6.22 22.74 0.61
CA THR A 92 -5.12 23.71 0.71
C THR A 92 -3.83 23.04 1.16
N CYS A 93 -3.88 22.10 2.12
CA CYS A 93 -2.70 21.35 2.57
C CYS A 93 -2.05 20.54 1.44
N ALA A 94 -2.83 19.97 0.52
CA ALA A 94 -2.32 19.20 -0.62
C ALA A 94 -1.42 20.01 -1.57
N LYS A 95 -1.52 21.34 -1.54
CA LYS A 95 -0.70 22.28 -2.34
C LYS A 95 0.50 22.83 -1.57
N CYS A 96 0.61 22.50 -0.28
CA CYS A 96 1.69 22.99 0.58
C CYS A 96 2.99 22.25 0.28
N THR A 97 4.10 22.96 0.29
CA THR A 97 5.44 22.40 0.05
C THR A 97 6.39 22.57 1.24
N THR A 98 6.03 23.40 2.22
CA THR A 98 6.93 23.75 3.33
C THR A 98 6.61 22.98 4.62
N TYR A 99 5.33 22.73 4.89
CA TYR A 99 4.81 22.05 6.10
C TYR A 99 5.34 22.65 7.41
N ASP A 100 5.52 23.98 7.46
CA ASP A 100 6.08 24.67 8.62
C ASP A 100 5.23 24.52 9.88
N CYS A 101 3.92 24.25 9.70
CA CYS A 101 3.02 23.92 10.82
C CYS A 101 3.46 22.67 11.60
N ALA A 102 3.93 21.63 10.93
CA ALA A 102 4.42 20.42 11.58
C ALA A 102 5.78 20.65 12.25
N LYS A 103 6.66 21.41 11.59
CA LYS A 103 7.98 21.80 12.16
C LYS A 103 7.82 22.64 13.43
N ALA A 104 6.79 23.48 13.48
CA ALA A 104 6.49 24.33 14.65
C ALA A 104 5.79 23.59 15.79
N CYS A 105 5.36 22.36 15.61
CA CYS A 105 4.63 21.58 16.61
C CYS A 105 5.58 20.93 17.62
N CYS A 106 5.88 21.62 18.72
CA CYS A 106 6.81 21.15 19.75
C CYS A 106 6.33 19.89 20.49
N SER A 107 5.01 19.66 20.58
CA SER A 107 4.45 18.48 21.26
C SER A 107 4.46 17.21 20.40
N GLY A 108 4.80 17.32 19.11
CA GLY A 108 4.70 16.21 18.15
C GLY A 108 3.26 15.73 17.90
N ALA A 109 2.27 16.58 18.21
CA ALA A 109 0.87 16.30 17.92
C ALA A 109 0.55 16.35 16.41
N LEU A 110 1.29 17.18 15.66
CA LEU A 110 1.15 17.35 14.23
C LEU A 110 2.39 16.87 13.50
N ASN A 111 2.22 15.91 12.61
CA ASN A 111 3.24 15.37 11.72
C ASN A 111 2.73 15.38 10.28
N ILE A 112 3.58 15.06 9.32
CA ILE A 112 3.20 14.95 7.91
C ILE A 112 3.43 13.50 7.45
N ALA A 113 2.40 12.88 6.87
CA ALA A 113 2.52 11.64 6.14
C ALA A 113 2.94 11.94 4.71
N GLY A 114 4.17 11.63 4.39
CA GLY A 114 4.73 11.81 3.06
C GLY A 114 5.93 12.75 3.03
N PHE A 115 6.93 12.31 2.28
CA PHE A 115 8.16 13.06 2.02
C PHE A 115 8.67 12.71 0.62
N GLU A 116 9.43 13.64 0.05
CA GLU A 116 10.12 13.43 -1.22
C GLU A 116 11.54 12.92 -0.95
N ILE A 117 11.98 11.92 -1.73
CA ILE A 117 13.32 11.36 -1.62
C ILE A 117 13.91 11.07 -3.02
N SER A 118 15.20 11.27 -3.17
CA SER A 118 15.93 10.87 -4.39
C SER A 118 16.23 9.36 -4.38
N ILE A 119 16.47 8.77 -5.56
CA ILE A 119 16.92 7.37 -5.66
C ILE A 119 18.22 7.16 -4.88
N GLU A 120 19.17 8.09 -4.95
CA GLU A 120 20.46 7.94 -4.29
C GLU A 120 20.34 7.95 -2.76
N ASP A 121 19.53 8.88 -2.20
CA ASP A 121 19.31 8.95 -0.75
C ASP A 121 18.55 7.71 -0.24
N LEU A 122 17.56 7.25 -1.00
CA LEU A 122 16.81 6.03 -0.68
C LEU A 122 17.73 4.81 -0.74
N TYR A 123 18.54 4.68 -1.80
CA TYR A 123 19.48 3.58 -1.93
C TYR A 123 20.53 3.58 -0.79
N ALA A 124 21.02 4.75 -0.39
CA ALA A 124 21.93 4.86 0.75
C ALA A 124 21.26 4.37 2.06
N THR A 125 19.97 4.66 2.24
CA THR A 125 19.18 4.18 3.39
C THR A 125 19.01 2.65 3.34
N ILE A 126 18.60 2.11 2.20
CA ILE A 126 18.45 0.67 1.95
C ILE A 126 19.76 -0.07 2.21
N ASN A 127 20.86 0.45 1.69
CA ASN A 127 22.17 -0.22 1.79
C ASN A 127 22.69 -0.32 3.23
N ARG A 128 22.26 0.55 4.14
CA ARG A 128 22.55 0.42 5.59
C ARG A 128 21.89 -0.79 6.21
N ASP A 129 20.71 -1.17 5.72
CA ASP A 129 19.96 -2.31 6.25
C ASP A 129 20.48 -3.65 5.72
N ARG A 130 21.27 -3.64 4.64
CA ARG A 130 21.77 -4.84 3.95
C ARG A 130 22.41 -5.86 4.86
N GLN A 131 23.14 -5.42 5.90
CA GLN A 131 23.79 -6.29 6.87
C GLN A 131 22.81 -7.15 7.71
N TYR A 132 21.53 -6.77 7.76
CA TYR A 132 20.51 -7.44 8.56
C TYR A 132 19.60 -8.37 7.76
N TRP A 133 19.67 -8.35 6.42
CA TRP A 133 18.72 -9.10 5.59
C TRP A 133 18.96 -10.62 5.61
N GLY A 134 20.17 -11.06 5.85
CA GLY A 134 20.52 -12.48 5.77
C GLY A 134 20.37 -13.05 4.34
N PRO A 135 20.45 -14.39 4.19
CA PRO A 135 20.26 -15.04 2.89
C PRO A 135 18.83 -14.82 2.35
N GLY A 136 18.72 -14.38 1.11
CA GLY A 136 17.44 -14.18 0.41
C GLY A 136 16.71 -12.87 0.75
N GLY A 137 17.15 -12.12 1.75
CA GLY A 137 16.53 -10.84 2.12
C GLY A 137 16.83 -9.73 1.11
N GLY A 138 16.13 -8.60 1.26
CA GLY A 138 16.23 -7.50 0.30
C GLY A 138 15.24 -6.38 0.54
N ILE A 139 14.60 -5.91 -0.52
CA ILE A 139 13.59 -4.86 -0.43
C ILE A 139 12.23 -5.32 -0.92
N THR A 140 11.17 -4.69 -0.40
CA THR A 140 9.81 -4.79 -0.95
C THR A 140 9.22 -3.41 -1.17
N LEU A 141 8.78 -3.13 -2.39
CA LEU A 141 8.01 -1.93 -2.70
C LEU A 141 6.54 -2.19 -2.36
N THR A 142 5.96 -1.34 -1.54
CA THR A 142 4.60 -1.47 -1.01
C THR A 142 4.00 -0.09 -0.69
N GLY A 143 3.00 -0.02 0.19
CA GLY A 143 2.44 1.21 0.74
C GLY A 143 1.09 1.57 0.17
N GLY A 144 1.05 2.57 -0.73
CA GLY A 144 -0.05 2.78 -1.67
C GLY A 144 0.07 1.78 -2.83
N GLU A 145 0.14 2.27 -4.06
CA GLU A 145 0.46 1.43 -5.22
C GLU A 145 1.79 1.91 -5.80
N PRO A 146 2.87 1.14 -5.74
CA PRO A 146 4.20 1.56 -6.19
C PRO A 146 4.22 2.04 -7.65
N PHE A 147 3.44 1.40 -8.51
CA PHE A 147 3.39 1.74 -9.93
C PHE A 147 2.50 2.93 -10.29
N THR A 148 1.99 3.65 -9.30
CA THR A 148 1.51 5.04 -9.51
C THR A 148 2.67 6.01 -9.73
N GLN A 149 3.91 5.61 -9.36
CA GLN A 149 5.16 6.34 -9.60
C GLN A 149 6.13 5.49 -10.44
N PRO A 150 5.77 5.13 -11.70
CA PRO A 150 6.43 4.06 -12.45
C PRO A 150 7.92 4.31 -12.74
N GLU A 151 8.31 5.54 -13.05
CA GLU A 151 9.72 5.84 -13.35
C GLU A 151 10.59 5.77 -12.07
N PHE A 152 10.06 6.18 -10.92
CA PHE A 152 10.79 6.07 -9.66
C PHE A 152 10.92 4.61 -9.23
N ALA A 153 9.82 3.83 -9.26
CA ALA A 153 9.81 2.40 -8.95
C ALA A 153 10.78 1.63 -9.86
N TYR A 154 10.71 1.85 -11.17
CA TYR A 154 11.61 1.23 -12.15
C TYR A 154 13.09 1.51 -11.85
N ASN A 155 13.46 2.79 -11.65
CA ASN A 155 14.86 3.17 -11.42
C ASN A 155 15.39 2.57 -10.11
N LEU A 156 14.55 2.53 -9.06
CA LEU A 156 14.92 1.92 -7.78
C LEU A 156 15.11 0.41 -7.91
N LEU A 157 14.14 -0.30 -8.51
CA LEU A 157 14.22 -1.75 -8.74
C LEU A 157 15.45 -2.11 -9.55
N LYS A 158 15.69 -1.41 -10.67
CA LYS A 158 16.88 -1.60 -11.50
C LYS A 158 18.16 -1.38 -10.70
N ARG A 159 18.25 -0.29 -9.93
CA ARG A 159 19.42 0.02 -9.09
C ARG A 159 19.71 -1.06 -8.05
N CYS A 160 18.65 -1.60 -7.42
CA CYS A 160 18.78 -2.68 -6.45
C CYS A 160 19.17 -3.99 -7.11
N PHE A 161 18.54 -4.35 -8.22
CA PHE A 161 18.83 -5.57 -8.98
C PHE A 161 20.30 -5.59 -9.47
N GLU A 162 20.79 -4.48 -10.04
CA GLU A 162 22.18 -4.34 -10.46
C GLU A 162 23.18 -4.43 -9.29
N ALA A 163 22.73 -4.18 -8.07
CA ALA A 163 23.51 -4.35 -6.84
C ALA A 163 23.32 -5.74 -6.19
N TYR A 164 22.66 -6.70 -6.87
CA TYR A 164 22.36 -8.03 -6.36
C TYR A 164 21.53 -7.99 -5.06
N ILE A 165 20.61 -7.06 -4.96
CA ILE A 165 19.63 -6.98 -3.87
C ILE A 165 18.34 -7.61 -4.38
N HIS A 166 17.84 -8.62 -3.67
CA HIS A 166 16.57 -9.26 -3.99
C HIS A 166 15.41 -8.26 -3.88
N THR A 167 14.58 -8.20 -4.92
CA THR A 167 13.50 -7.23 -5.05
C THR A 167 12.14 -7.91 -5.03
N ALA A 168 11.22 -7.38 -4.24
CA ALA A 168 9.83 -7.80 -4.26
C ALA A 168 8.91 -6.58 -4.40
N ILE A 169 7.71 -6.81 -4.87
CA ILE A 169 6.64 -5.80 -4.93
C ILE A 169 5.33 -6.36 -4.41
N GLU A 170 4.54 -5.47 -3.82
CA GLU A 170 3.13 -5.67 -3.55
C GLU A 170 2.32 -4.71 -4.42
N THR A 171 1.36 -5.23 -5.16
CA THR A 171 0.57 -4.41 -6.08
C THR A 171 -0.89 -4.80 -6.09
N CYS A 172 -1.77 -3.81 -6.20
CA CYS A 172 -3.20 -4.01 -6.40
C CYS A 172 -3.60 -4.17 -7.87
N GLY A 173 -2.67 -4.05 -8.80
CA GLY A 173 -2.92 -4.23 -10.22
C GLY A 173 -3.70 -3.13 -10.94
N ASN A 174 -4.17 -2.10 -10.26
CA ASN A 174 -5.03 -1.07 -10.84
C ASN A 174 -4.23 0.14 -11.38
N VAL A 175 -3.28 -0.13 -12.28
CA VAL A 175 -2.49 0.89 -13.00
C VAL A 175 -2.33 0.48 -14.46
N PRO A 176 -2.05 1.42 -15.38
CA PRO A 176 -1.81 1.07 -16.79
C PRO A 176 -0.65 0.07 -16.95
N TRP A 177 -0.81 -0.90 -17.83
CA TRP A 177 0.20 -1.94 -18.10
C TRP A 177 1.61 -1.38 -18.36
N LYS A 178 1.72 -0.30 -19.14
CA LYS A 178 2.99 0.36 -19.44
C LYS A 178 3.83 0.72 -18.21
N ASN A 179 3.21 0.79 -17.02
CA ASN A 179 3.88 1.10 -15.76
C ASN A 179 4.68 -0.11 -15.25
N TYR A 180 4.30 -1.33 -15.63
CA TYR A 180 4.99 -2.57 -15.26
C TYR A 180 6.08 -2.97 -16.25
N GLU A 181 5.85 -2.79 -17.56
CA GLU A 181 6.65 -3.38 -18.64
C GLU A 181 8.16 -3.24 -18.44
N LYS A 182 8.62 -2.03 -18.10
CA LYS A 182 10.05 -1.77 -17.91
C LYS A 182 10.61 -2.35 -16.62
N ALA A 183 9.77 -2.53 -15.61
CA ALA A 183 10.18 -2.91 -14.26
C ALA A 183 10.24 -4.43 -14.08
N LEU A 184 9.38 -5.21 -14.77
CA LEU A 184 9.29 -6.67 -14.61
C LEU A 184 10.65 -7.40 -14.64
N PRO A 185 11.63 -7.07 -15.52
CA PRO A 185 12.92 -7.74 -15.52
C PRO A 185 13.79 -7.53 -14.28
N TYR A 186 13.42 -6.59 -13.42
CA TYR A 186 14.17 -6.21 -12.22
C TYR A 186 13.45 -6.59 -10.93
N ILE A 187 12.47 -7.50 -11.02
CA ILE A 187 11.68 -7.99 -9.90
C ILE A 187 11.91 -9.48 -9.75
N ASP A 188 12.13 -9.95 -8.54
CA ASP A 188 12.27 -11.37 -8.23
C ASP A 188 10.95 -11.97 -7.73
N TRP A 189 10.15 -11.21 -6.95
CA TRP A 189 8.86 -11.65 -6.42
C TRP A 189 7.77 -10.61 -6.56
N ILE A 190 6.57 -11.09 -6.91
CA ILE A 190 5.36 -10.27 -6.98
C ILE A 190 4.29 -10.87 -6.06
N PHE A 191 3.79 -10.04 -5.16
CA PHE A 191 2.53 -10.26 -4.45
C PHE A 191 1.45 -9.44 -5.15
N PHE A 192 0.48 -10.14 -5.74
CA PHE A 192 -0.57 -9.49 -6.51
C PHE A 192 -1.93 -9.64 -5.81
N ASP A 193 -2.51 -8.54 -5.41
CA ASP A 193 -3.77 -8.52 -4.67
C ASP A 193 -4.99 -8.73 -5.57
N LEU A 194 -5.70 -9.82 -5.38
CA LEU A 194 -7.04 -10.07 -5.92
C LEU A 194 -8.06 -9.85 -4.79
N LYS A 195 -8.93 -8.85 -4.94
CA LYS A 195 -9.80 -8.45 -3.83
C LYS A 195 -11.21 -9.04 -3.92
N THR A 196 -11.79 -9.10 -5.09
CA THR A 196 -13.08 -9.73 -5.39
C THR A 196 -13.28 -9.82 -6.89
N PHE A 197 -14.16 -10.74 -7.34
CA PHE A 197 -14.64 -10.84 -8.71
C PHE A 197 -16.04 -10.20 -8.88
N ASN A 198 -16.67 -9.81 -7.78
CA ASN A 198 -17.97 -9.16 -7.81
C ASN A 198 -17.82 -7.65 -8.03
N GLU A 199 -18.25 -7.15 -9.22
CA GLU A 199 -18.13 -5.74 -9.58
C GLU A 199 -18.90 -4.79 -8.66
N SER A 200 -20.11 -5.17 -8.24
CA SER A 200 -20.90 -4.34 -7.36
C SER A 200 -20.27 -4.21 -5.98
N SER A 201 -19.76 -5.30 -5.43
CA SER A 201 -19.02 -5.31 -4.18
C SER A 201 -17.74 -4.48 -4.28
N PHE A 202 -16.99 -4.66 -5.37
CA PHE A 202 -15.77 -3.89 -5.62
C PHE A 202 -16.04 -2.37 -5.65
N HIS A 203 -17.06 -1.95 -6.37
CA HIS A 203 -17.40 -0.53 -6.49
C HIS A 203 -17.78 0.11 -5.15
N ASN A 204 -18.47 -0.61 -4.29
CA ASN A 204 -18.94 -0.12 -3.01
C ASN A 204 -17.83 0.08 -1.96
N LEU A 205 -16.77 -0.71 -2.01
CA LEU A 205 -15.73 -0.73 -0.96
C LEU A 205 -14.31 -0.40 -1.45
N THR A 206 -14.14 -0.26 -2.76
CA THR A 206 -12.85 0.12 -3.35
C THR A 206 -13.08 1.28 -4.32
N ILE A 207 -13.20 2.49 -3.81
CA ILE A 207 -13.38 3.67 -4.66
C ILE A 207 -12.10 3.84 -5.49
N SER A 208 -12.22 3.64 -6.81
CA SER A 208 -11.11 3.94 -7.72
C SER A 208 -10.94 5.44 -7.86
N GLN A 209 -9.74 5.96 -7.58
CA GLN A 209 -9.41 7.37 -7.80
C GLN A 209 -9.06 7.67 -9.27
N SER A 210 -9.06 6.68 -10.14
CA SER A 210 -8.82 6.87 -11.58
C SER A 210 -10.08 7.37 -12.28
N HIS A 211 -10.27 8.67 -12.31
CA HIS A 211 -11.41 9.34 -12.97
C HIS A 211 -11.44 9.24 -14.51
N HIS A 212 -10.53 8.50 -15.15
CA HIS A 212 -10.34 8.51 -16.61
C HIS A 212 -10.34 7.14 -17.29
N SER A 213 -10.72 6.06 -16.59
CA SER A 213 -10.80 4.75 -17.23
C SER A 213 -12.20 4.47 -17.76
N THR A 214 -12.31 4.15 -19.05
CA THR A 214 -13.53 3.62 -19.69
C THR A 214 -13.80 2.16 -19.30
N HIS A 215 -12.88 1.52 -18.57
CA HIS A 215 -12.95 0.12 -18.15
C HIS A 215 -13.19 0.01 -16.65
N SER A 216 -13.93 -1.03 -16.24
CA SER A 216 -14.07 -1.42 -14.84
C SER A 216 -12.67 -1.64 -14.22
N PRO A 217 -12.40 -1.15 -13.01
CA PRO A 217 -11.13 -1.41 -12.32
C PRO A 217 -10.81 -2.92 -12.19
N ILE A 218 -11.82 -3.77 -11.98
CA ILE A 218 -11.63 -5.23 -11.93
C ILE A 218 -11.08 -5.73 -13.26
N SER A 219 -11.65 -5.31 -14.39
CA SER A 219 -11.20 -5.74 -15.71
C SER A 219 -9.72 -5.42 -15.95
N LEU A 220 -9.27 -4.22 -15.56
CA LEU A 220 -7.87 -3.81 -15.65
C LEU A 220 -6.97 -4.65 -14.73
N ILE A 221 -7.40 -4.88 -13.48
CA ILE A 221 -6.67 -5.69 -12.50
C ILE A 221 -6.48 -7.11 -13.03
N LEU A 222 -7.55 -7.74 -13.52
CA LEU A 222 -7.50 -9.10 -14.04
C LEU A 222 -6.68 -9.21 -15.34
N GLU A 223 -6.73 -8.20 -16.22
CA GLU A 223 -5.87 -8.14 -17.40
C GLU A 223 -4.40 -8.05 -17.00
N ASN A 224 -4.04 -7.15 -16.10
CA ASN A 224 -2.68 -7.01 -15.60
C ASN A 224 -2.21 -8.30 -14.90
N ALA A 225 -3.07 -8.95 -14.11
CA ALA A 225 -2.75 -10.23 -13.47
C ALA A 225 -2.41 -11.32 -14.50
N ARG A 226 -3.19 -11.45 -15.60
CA ARG A 226 -2.90 -12.40 -16.67
C ARG A 226 -1.59 -12.08 -17.38
N ARG A 227 -1.35 -10.80 -17.68
CA ARG A 227 -0.13 -10.38 -18.37
C ARG A 227 1.11 -10.59 -17.50
N ILE A 228 1.06 -10.21 -16.21
CA ILE A 228 2.14 -10.48 -15.26
C ILE A 228 2.38 -11.98 -15.19
N ALA A 229 1.35 -12.80 -14.98
CA ALA A 229 1.51 -14.25 -14.88
C ALA A 229 2.19 -14.89 -16.11
N LYS A 230 1.95 -14.32 -17.30
CA LYS A 230 2.53 -14.79 -18.58
C LYS A 230 3.95 -14.28 -18.81
N GLU A 231 4.22 -13.00 -18.50
CA GLU A 231 5.46 -12.33 -18.89
C GLU A 231 6.53 -12.35 -17.78
N PHE A 232 6.11 -12.45 -16.52
CA PHE A 232 6.99 -12.46 -15.37
C PHE A 232 7.62 -13.83 -15.12
N GLN A 233 8.95 -13.87 -14.99
CA GLN A 233 9.72 -15.12 -14.81
C GLN A 233 9.98 -15.47 -13.33
N GLY A 234 9.77 -14.51 -12.42
CA GLY A 234 9.97 -14.71 -10.99
C GLY A 234 8.78 -15.39 -10.31
N ARG A 235 8.78 -15.39 -8.98
CA ARG A 235 7.69 -15.96 -8.18
C ARG A 235 6.52 -14.99 -8.07
N LEU A 236 5.35 -15.43 -8.52
CA LEU A 236 4.09 -14.69 -8.41
C LEU A 236 3.19 -15.42 -7.42
N ILE A 237 2.79 -14.73 -6.35
CA ILE A 237 1.82 -15.19 -5.36
C ILE A 237 0.63 -14.24 -5.40
N PHE A 238 -0.56 -14.76 -5.65
CA PHE A 238 -1.77 -13.98 -5.49
C PHE A 238 -2.11 -13.80 -4.02
N ARG A 239 -2.66 -12.65 -3.64
CA ARG A 239 -3.06 -12.36 -2.26
C ARG A 239 -4.54 -12.02 -2.21
N LEU A 240 -5.24 -12.61 -1.25
CA LEU A 240 -6.63 -12.31 -0.98
C LEU A 240 -6.77 -11.71 0.43
N PRO A 241 -7.04 -10.41 0.57
CA PRO A 241 -7.51 -9.88 1.84
C PRO A 241 -8.91 -10.42 2.10
N VAL A 242 -9.04 -11.28 3.12
CA VAL A 242 -10.32 -11.91 3.49
C VAL A 242 -11.13 -10.96 4.36
N ILE A 243 -12.24 -10.49 3.83
CA ILE A 243 -13.17 -9.57 4.49
C ILE A 243 -14.52 -10.27 4.63
N PRO A 244 -14.90 -10.76 5.83
CA PRO A 244 -16.13 -11.49 6.05
C PRO A 244 -17.37 -10.73 5.57
N GLY A 245 -18.21 -11.42 4.80
CA GLY A 245 -19.41 -10.85 4.19
C GLY A 245 -19.18 -9.97 2.95
N PHE A 246 -17.92 -9.87 2.50
CA PHE A 246 -17.60 -9.09 1.30
C PHE A 246 -17.04 -9.94 0.16
N ASN A 247 -16.07 -10.80 0.42
CA ASN A 247 -15.37 -11.57 -0.61
C ASN A 247 -15.10 -13.04 -0.23
N ASP A 248 -15.62 -13.49 0.88
CA ASP A 248 -15.42 -14.81 1.48
C ASP A 248 -16.45 -15.85 1.02
N ASP A 249 -17.44 -15.46 0.22
CA ASP A 249 -18.45 -16.42 -0.28
C ASP A 249 -17.84 -17.44 -1.24
N LYS A 250 -18.42 -18.67 -1.19
CA LYS A 250 -17.94 -19.82 -1.97
C LYS A 250 -17.91 -19.57 -3.48
N GLY A 251 -18.80 -18.73 -3.99
CA GLY A 251 -18.87 -18.38 -5.41
C GLY A 251 -17.66 -17.56 -5.84
N ASN A 252 -17.38 -16.48 -5.10
CA ASN A 252 -16.23 -15.60 -5.33
C ASN A 252 -14.89 -16.35 -5.21
N ILE A 253 -14.74 -17.21 -4.17
CA ILE A 253 -13.54 -18.04 -3.98
C ILE A 253 -13.35 -19.02 -5.14
N SER A 254 -14.42 -19.71 -5.59
CA SER A 254 -14.34 -20.62 -6.74
C SER A 254 -13.98 -19.91 -8.04
N GLU A 255 -14.50 -18.70 -8.26
CA GLU A 255 -14.20 -17.89 -9.43
C GLU A 255 -12.75 -17.44 -9.43
N MET A 256 -12.25 -17.00 -8.28
CA MET A 256 -10.85 -16.63 -8.06
C MET A 256 -9.92 -17.83 -8.28
N ALA A 257 -10.27 -19.02 -7.76
CA ALA A 257 -9.47 -20.23 -7.96
C ALA A 257 -9.36 -20.59 -9.45
N ARG A 258 -10.47 -20.59 -10.19
CA ARG A 258 -10.46 -20.83 -11.66
C ARG A 258 -9.62 -19.78 -12.38
N PHE A 259 -9.72 -18.52 -11.98
CA PHE A 259 -8.91 -17.46 -12.56
C PHE A 259 -7.42 -17.70 -12.34
N ILE A 260 -6.99 -17.96 -11.10
CA ILE A 260 -5.58 -18.24 -10.77
C ILE A 260 -5.05 -19.38 -11.63
N LEU A 261 -5.76 -20.51 -11.71
CA LEU A 261 -5.37 -21.65 -12.55
C LEU A 261 -5.30 -21.29 -14.04
N SER A 262 -6.21 -20.46 -14.53
CA SER A 262 -6.20 -20.01 -15.92
C SER A 262 -4.96 -19.19 -16.30
N THR A 263 -4.25 -18.64 -15.31
CA THR A 263 -2.99 -17.91 -15.50
C THR A 263 -1.76 -18.83 -15.55
N GLY A 264 -1.92 -20.13 -15.26
CA GLY A 264 -0.81 -21.09 -15.11
C GLY A 264 -0.07 -20.98 -13.77
N ARG A 265 -0.59 -20.21 -12.82
CA ARG A 265 -0.05 -20.08 -11.47
C ARG A 265 -0.97 -20.83 -10.49
N ASN A 266 -0.46 -21.19 -9.33
CA ASN A 266 -1.19 -22.01 -8.35
C ASN A 266 -0.87 -21.66 -6.89
N GLU A 267 -0.46 -20.43 -6.61
CA GLU A 267 -0.17 -19.98 -5.24
C GLU A 267 -1.09 -18.81 -4.85
N VAL A 268 -1.71 -18.90 -3.67
CA VAL A 268 -2.49 -17.82 -3.04
C VAL A 268 -2.13 -17.68 -1.56
N ASN A 269 -2.09 -16.44 -1.08
CA ASN A 269 -1.94 -16.12 0.33
C ASN A 269 -3.18 -15.39 0.84
N LEU A 270 -3.83 -15.92 1.87
CA LEU A 270 -4.96 -15.31 2.56
C LEU A 270 -4.46 -14.34 3.62
N LEU A 271 -4.91 -13.10 3.53
CA LEU A 271 -4.59 -12.06 4.49
C LEU A 271 -5.86 -11.75 5.32
N PRO A 272 -5.95 -12.20 6.58
CA PRO A 272 -7.11 -11.91 7.38
C PRO A 272 -7.28 -10.41 7.61
N LEU A 273 -8.51 -9.91 7.53
CA LEU A 273 -8.84 -8.55 7.94
C LEU A 273 -8.34 -8.31 9.37
N HIS A 274 -7.75 -7.14 9.58
CA HIS A 274 -7.40 -6.63 10.90
C HIS A 274 -7.67 -5.12 10.98
N HIS A 275 -7.88 -4.60 12.18
CA HIS A 275 -8.20 -3.19 12.39
C HIS A 275 -7.02 -2.34 12.85
N LEU A 276 -5.78 -2.78 12.62
CA LEU A 276 -4.56 -2.06 13.02
C LEU A 276 -4.43 -0.68 12.37
N GLY A 277 -5.02 -0.49 11.19
CA GLY A 277 -5.04 0.80 10.49
C GLY A 277 -6.01 1.83 11.07
N ARG A 278 -6.97 1.45 11.96
CA ARG A 278 -8.05 2.32 12.44
C ARG A 278 -7.54 3.65 13.01
N GLU A 279 -6.51 3.61 13.84
CA GLU A 279 -5.95 4.83 14.45
C GLU A 279 -5.36 5.78 13.41
N LYS A 280 -4.77 5.26 12.33
CA LYS A 280 -4.22 6.08 11.25
C LYS A 280 -5.30 6.90 10.53
N TYR A 281 -6.52 6.34 10.38
CA TYR A 281 -7.66 7.08 9.86
C TYR A 281 -8.04 8.24 10.80
N ASN A 282 -8.06 8.03 12.11
CA ASN A 282 -8.31 9.09 13.09
C ASN A 282 -7.27 10.22 12.96
N LEU A 283 -5.99 9.87 12.81
CA LEU A 283 -4.92 10.86 12.62
C LEU A 283 -5.07 11.65 11.32
N LEU A 284 -5.62 11.03 10.29
CA LEU A 284 -5.95 11.69 9.02
C LEU A 284 -7.27 12.46 9.08
N GLY A 285 -8.05 12.36 10.18
CA GLY A 285 -9.39 12.94 10.27
C GLY A 285 -10.41 12.27 9.34
N ASN A 286 -10.15 11.03 8.95
CA ASN A 286 -11.01 10.23 8.09
C ASN A 286 -11.78 9.18 8.91
N LYS A 287 -12.96 8.78 8.42
CA LYS A 287 -13.72 7.68 8.99
C LYS A 287 -13.16 6.35 8.47
N TYR A 288 -12.88 5.40 9.36
CA TYR A 288 -12.57 4.03 9.00
C TYR A 288 -13.85 3.28 8.62
N GLN A 289 -14.00 2.98 7.33
CA GLN A 289 -15.27 2.44 6.79
C GLN A 289 -15.46 0.96 7.10
N ALA A 290 -14.40 0.21 7.35
CA ALA A 290 -14.47 -1.21 7.68
C ALA A 290 -14.62 -1.49 9.18
N SER A 291 -15.04 -0.50 9.99
CA SER A 291 -15.19 -0.65 11.44
C SER A 291 -16.15 -1.74 11.86
N ASP A 292 -17.16 -2.03 11.04
CA ASP A 292 -18.26 -2.93 11.35
C ASP A 292 -18.05 -4.36 10.80
N TYR A 293 -16.96 -4.59 10.03
CA TYR A 293 -16.59 -5.93 9.57
C TYR A 293 -15.88 -6.71 10.67
N ASN A 294 -16.22 -7.98 10.78
CA ASN A 294 -15.56 -8.89 11.72
C ASN A 294 -14.15 -9.27 11.23
N ILE A 295 -13.27 -9.59 12.16
CA ILE A 295 -12.03 -10.28 11.85
C ILE A 295 -12.36 -11.74 11.59
N PRO A 296 -11.94 -12.35 10.48
CA PRO A 296 -12.26 -13.75 10.20
C PRO A 296 -11.67 -14.68 11.26
N ALA A 297 -12.44 -15.66 11.67
CA ALA A 297 -11.99 -16.69 12.59
C ALA A 297 -11.03 -17.67 11.87
N LYS A 298 -10.27 -18.44 12.65
CA LYS A 298 -9.28 -19.37 12.06
C LYS A 298 -9.93 -20.49 11.25
N ASP A 299 -11.08 -20.97 11.68
CA ASP A 299 -11.88 -21.98 10.99
C ASP A 299 -12.46 -21.45 9.67
N GLU A 300 -12.94 -20.21 9.64
CA GLU A 300 -13.38 -19.55 8.39
C GLU A 300 -12.23 -19.44 7.38
N LEU A 301 -11.03 -19.06 7.83
CA LEU A 301 -9.84 -19.02 6.96
C LEU A 301 -9.45 -20.41 6.49
N GLN A 302 -9.57 -21.44 7.35
CA GLN A 302 -9.26 -22.81 6.96
C GLN A 302 -10.26 -23.34 5.93
N GLU A 303 -11.56 -23.04 6.06
CA GLU A 303 -12.56 -23.40 5.03
C GLU A 303 -12.23 -22.81 3.66
N ILE A 304 -11.80 -21.54 3.63
CA ILE A 304 -11.36 -20.89 2.37
C ILE A 304 -10.08 -21.55 1.83
N ALA A 305 -9.12 -21.87 2.69
CA ALA A 305 -7.89 -22.55 2.29
C ALA A 305 -8.17 -23.95 1.72
N ASP A 306 -9.06 -24.71 2.38
CA ASP A 306 -9.49 -26.04 1.91
C ASP A 306 -10.20 -25.95 0.54
N GLN A 307 -10.99 -24.89 0.33
CA GLN A 307 -11.62 -24.65 -0.95
C GLN A 307 -10.58 -24.37 -2.05
N PHE A 308 -9.57 -23.55 -1.84
CA PHE A 308 -8.47 -23.36 -2.79
C PHE A 308 -7.70 -24.67 -3.03
N ALA A 309 -7.41 -25.42 -1.96
CA ALA A 309 -6.73 -26.71 -2.05
C ALA A 309 -7.52 -27.73 -2.89
N SER A 310 -8.87 -27.73 -2.84
CA SER A 310 -9.71 -28.59 -3.67
C SER A 310 -9.57 -28.33 -5.17
N PHE A 311 -9.10 -27.14 -5.57
CA PHE A 311 -8.73 -26.79 -6.95
C PHE A 311 -7.27 -27.11 -7.29
N GLY A 312 -6.46 -27.62 -6.35
CA GLY A 312 -5.02 -27.84 -6.53
C GLY A 312 -4.16 -26.60 -6.37
N ILE A 313 -4.67 -25.56 -5.69
CA ILE A 313 -3.94 -24.33 -5.42
C ILE A 313 -3.30 -24.43 -4.04
N THR A 314 -2.00 -24.12 -3.95
CA THR A 314 -1.30 -23.98 -2.67
C THR A 314 -1.77 -22.71 -1.97
N CYS A 315 -2.37 -22.84 -0.80
CA CYS A 315 -2.91 -21.74 -0.03
C CYS A 315 -2.12 -21.54 1.27
N TYR A 316 -1.64 -20.33 1.46
CA TYR A 316 -0.96 -19.89 2.68
C TYR A 316 -1.87 -19.00 3.50
N THR A 317 -1.76 -19.00 4.82
CA THR A 317 -2.63 -18.22 5.71
C THR A 317 -1.81 -17.20 6.50
N GLY A 318 -2.13 -15.94 6.39
CA GLY A 318 -1.46 -14.87 7.13
C GLY A 318 0.04 -14.81 6.86
N SER A 319 0.83 -14.80 7.94
CA SER A 319 2.30 -14.75 7.90
C SER A 319 2.97 -16.11 7.71
N GLU A 320 2.21 -17.18 7.54
CA GLU A 320 2.74 -18.55 7.43
C GLU A 320 3.29 -18.88 6.04
N THR A 321 3.34 -17.90 5.14
CA THR A 321 3.92 -18.11 3.81
C THR A 321 5.38 -18.50 3.95
N PRO A 322 5.80 -19.69 3.52
CA PRO A 322 7.19 -20.12 3.62
C PRO A 322 8.02 -19.36 2.58
N PHE A 323 8.89 -18.56 3.05
CA PHE A 323 9.83 -17.78 2.25
C PHE A 323 11.23 -18.40 2.24
#